data_50b86d65be57231718ff930f36494917
#
_entry.id   50b86d65be57231718ff930f36494917
#
_cell.length_a   1.000
_cell.length_b   1.000
_cell.length_c   1.000
_cell.angle_alpha   90.00
_cell.angle_beta   90.00
_cell.angle_gamma   90.00
#
_symmetry.space_group_name_H-M   'P 1'
#
loop_
_entity.id
_entity.type
_entity.pdbx_description
1 polymer ?
#
loop_
_entity_poly.entity_id
_entity_poly.type
_entity_poly.pdbx_seq_one_letter_code
_entity_poly.pdbx_strand_id
1 'polypeptide(L)'
;MLSDLQLTIGDSTTVLLYKLIRAAVGARPGRTELVIDRDNFPTDRYIVEGIAAELGMTVCWIDAADAVSVDAVAEVVGANTAAVVLSHVAYRSGYIADAAGITSVAHDAGALIVLDLCHSVGVVPVELDAWGVDLAVGCTYKYLNGGPGAPAFAYVRADLQGELRQPIQGWIGSATPFEMGQGYQPAAGIRGFLSGTPPIVGMLAMQDMIALIESVGLPAVRAKSVALTTFAIGLSDDLLPDAVLATPRDPALRGSHITLDHPRFAELVPRLWARGVIPDFRRPSGLRLGLSPLSTSFAEVEAGIAAIAEELAR
;
A
#
# COMPACT_ATOMS: atom_id res chain seq x y z
N MET A 1 6.01 9.70 27.47
CA MET A 1 6.27 8.37 26.93
C MET A 1 5.37 8.00 25.73
N LEU A 2 4.61 8.96 25.16
CA LEU A 2 3.84 8.79 23.90
C LEU A 2 4.37 9.69 22.78
N SER A 3 5.45 10.44 23.03
CA SER A 3 6.02 11.40 22.08
C SER A 3 6.76 10.75 20.90
N ASP A 4 7.15 9.47 21.04
CA ASP A 4 7.94 8.77 20.02
C ASP A 4 7.12 7.81 19.15
N LEU A 5 5.81 7.77 19.35
CA LEU A 5 4.91 6.98 18.50
C LEU A 5 4.75 7.66 17.14
N GLN A 6 4.94 6.90 16.08
CA GLN A 6 4.83 7.36 14.71
C GLN A 6 3.64 6.76 13.96
N LEU A 7 2.92 5.85 14.60
CA LEU A 7 1.78 5.15 14.02
C LEU A 7 0.47 5.52 14.69
N THR A 8 -0.57 5.66 13.89
CA THR A 8 -1.96 5.76 14.34
C THR A 8 -2.85 4.82 13.55
N ILE A 9 -3.93 4.36 14.18
CA ILE A 9 -4.92 3.45 13.59
C ILE A 9 -6.25 4.17 13.52
N GLY A 10 -6.91 4.09 12.37
CA GLY A 10 -8.23 4.68 12.19
C GLY A 10 -8.65 4.71 10.74
N ASP A 11 -9.89 5.06 10.52
CA ASP A 11 -10.47 5.30 9.20
C ASP A 11 -10.22 4.16 8.18
N SER A 12 -10.17 4.50 6.91
CA SER A 12 -9.74 3.66 5.80
C SER A 12 -8.44 4.20 5.19
N THR A 13 -7.73 3.39 4.42
CA THR A 13 -6.55 3.84 3.66
C THR A 13 -6.86 5.08 2.82
N THR A 14 -8.02 5.13 2.17
CA THR A 14 -8.47 6.28 1.38
C THR A 14 -8.49 7.58 2.17
N VAL A 15 -9.09 7.55 3.37
CA VAL A 15 -9.22 8.73 4.24
C VAL A 15 -7.85 9.14 4.81
N LEU A 16 -7.05 8.16 5.25
CA LEU A 16 -5.71 8.43 5.78
C LEU A 16 -4.80 8.98 4.69
N LEU A 17 -4.84 8.44 3.47
CA LEU A 17 -4.07 8.94 2.33
C LEU A 17 -4.42 10.39 2.03
N TYR A 18 -5.71 10.74 1.98
CA TYR A 18 -6.15 12.14 1.84
C TYR A 18 -5.58 13.03 2.92
N LYS A 19 -5.65 12.62 4.20
CA LYS A 19 -5.09 13.37 5.33
C LYS A 19 -3.60 13.63 5.17
N LEU A 20 -2.83 12.59 4.83
CA LEU A 20 -1.38 12.68 4.74
C LEU A 20 -0.92 13.51 3.55
N ILE A 21 -1.51 13.32 2.36
CA ILE A 21 -1.17 14.13 1.17
C ILE A 21 -1.51 15.60 1.41
N ARG A 22 -2.68 15.89 1.99
CA ARG A 22 -3.07 17.27 2.33
C ARG A 22 -2.11 17.92 3.36
N ALA A 23 -1.65 17.12 4.33
CA ALA A 23 -0.66 17.58 5.31
C ALA A 23 0.69 17.86 4.65
N ALA A 24 1.13 16.97 3.75
CA ALA A 24 2.37 17.13 2.99
C ALA A 24 2.35 18.39 2.12
N VAL A 25 1.27 18.61 1.36
CA VAL A 25 1.09 19.81 0.53
C VAL A 25 1.09 21.07 1.40
N GLY A 26 0.38 21.05 2.54
CA GLY A 26 0.33 22.19 3.47
C GLY A 26 1.69 22.56 4.06
N ALA A 27 2.59 21.60 4.21
CA ALA A 27 3.96 21.80 4.71
C ALA A 27 4.96 22.24 3.62
N ARG A 28 4.54 22.30 2.37
CA ARG A 28 5.37 22.74 1.23
C ARG A 28 4.73 23.93 0.49
N PRO A 29 4.53 25.07 1.19
CA PRO A 29 3.84 26.22 0.62
C PRO A 29 4.58 26.74 -0.64
N GLY A 30 3.81 27.08 -1.66
CA GLY A 30 4.34 27.57 -2.95
C GLY A 30 4.73 26.47 -3.93
N ARG A 31 4.76 25.19 -3.53
CA ARG A 31 4.93 24.07 -4.46
C ARG A 31 3.59 23.69 -5.08
N THR A 32 3.59 23.37 -6.36
CA THR A 32 2.38 23.27 -7.19
C THR A 32 2.19 21.93 -7.86
N GLU A 33 3.05 20.92 -7.54
CA GLU A 33 3.04 19.64 -8.20
C GLU A 33 2.90 18.49 -7.19
N LEU A 34 2.14 17.46 -7.60
CA LEU A 34 2.07 16.15 -6.96
C LEU A 34 2.55 15.09 -7.95
N VAL A 35 3.43 14.20 -7.53
CA VAL A 35 3.99 13.13 -8.37
C VAL A 35 3.41 11.79 -7.95
N ILE A 36 2.94 11.00 -8.93
CA ILE A 36 2.42 9.64 -8.75
C ILE A 36 2.61 8.84 -10.05
N ASP A 37 2.74 7.53 -9.96
CA ASP A 37 2.80 6.68 -11.13
C ASP A 37 1.43 6.40 -11.75
N ARG A 38 1.40 6.26 -13.08
CA ARG A 38 0.18 6.08 -13.88
C ARG A 38 -0.52 4.75 -13.60
N ASP A 39 0.24 3.74 -13.23
CA ASP A 39 -0.25 2.40 -12.90
C ASP A 39 -0.44 2.16 -11.40
N ASN A 40 -0.40 3.21 -10.58
CA ASN A 40 -0.70 3.11 -9.16
C ASN A 40 -2.14 2.66 -8.91
N PHE A 41 -2.42 2.18 -7.69
CA PHE A 41 -3.75 1.77 -7.30
C PHE A 41 -4.78 2.89 -7.56
N PRO A 42 -5.94 2.58 -8.16
CA PRO A 42 -6.90 3.61 -8.58
C PRO A 42 -7.27 4.62 -7.49
N THR A 43 -7.45 4.18 -6.24
CA THR A 43 -7.79 5.08 -5.13
C THR A 43 -6.71 6.13 -4.90
N ASP A 44 -5.43 5.75 -4.97
CA ASP A 44 -4.32 6.66 -4.72
C ASP A 44 -4.29 7.76 -5.79
N ARG A 45 -4.49 7.37 -7.07
CA ARG A 45 -4.62 8.31 -8.18
C ARG A 45 -5.81 9.24 -8.01
N TYR A 46 -7.00 8.69 -7.65
CA TYR A 46 -8.20 9.50 -7.46
C TYR A 46 -8.05 10.52 -6.34
N ILE A 47 -7.38 10.14 -5.23
CA ILE A 47 -7.10 11.07 -4.13
C ILE A 47 -6.12 12.16 -4.56
N VAL A 48 -5.04 11.81 -5.26
CA VAL A 48 -4.06 12.77 -5.77
C VAL A 48 -4.71 13.71 -6.77
N GLU A 49 -5.47 13.19 -7.74
CA GLU A 49 -6.20 14.00 -8.74
C GLU A 49 -7.24 14.92 -8.07
N GLY A 50 -7.98 14.41 -7.08
CA GLY A 50 -8.97 15.20 -6.34
C GLY A 50 -8.33 16.34 -5.56
N ILE A 51 -7.22 16.09 -4.86
CA ILE A 51 -6.47 17.13 -4.13
C ILE A 51 -5.87 18.15 -5.10
N ALA A 52 -5.29 17.68 -6.22
CA ALA A 52 -4.74 18.57 -7.23
C ALA A 52 -5.81 19.50 -7.82
N ALA A 53 -6.98 18.98 -8.15
CA ALA A 53 -8.10 19.76 -8.64
C ALA A 53 -8.61 20.79 -7.59
N GLU A 54 -8.72 20.38 -6.33
CA GLU A 54 -9.16 21.25 -5.22
C GLU A 54 -8.22 22.42 -4.99
N LEU A 55 -6.90 22.19 -5.10
CA LEU A 55 -5.87 23.18 -4.76
C LEU A 55 -5.25 23.89 -5.98
N GLY A 56 -5.70 23.58 -7.20
CA GLY A 56 -5.12 24.12 -8.43
C GLY A 56 -3.68 23.66 -8.69
N MET A 57 -3.35 22.42 -8.27
CA MET A 57 -2.04 21.80 -8.47
C MET A 57 -2.00 20.95 -9.75
N THR A 58 -0.81 20.66 -10.22
CA THR A 58 -0.55 19.77 -11.35
C THR A 58 -0.21 18.37 -10.86
N VAL A 59 -0.76 17.34 -11.49
CA VAL A 59 -0.32 15.95 -11.29
C VAL A 59 0.75 15.63 -12.32
N CYS A 60 1.95 15.32 -11.85
CA CYS A 60 3.07 14.88 -12.67
C CYS A 60 3.12 13.34 -12.63
N TRP A 61 2.94 12.72 -13.79
CA TRP A 61 2.80 11.27 -13.91
C TRP A 61 4.14 10.60 -14.22
N ILE A 62 4.47 9.57 -13.44
CA ILE A 62 5.57 8.65 -13.76
C ILE A 62 5.02 7.57 -14.70
N ASP A 63 5.63 7.42 -15.86
CA ASP A 63 5.35 6.36 -16.83
C ASP A 63 6.36 5.21 -16.62
N ALA A 64 6.07 4.30 -15.72
CA ALA A 64 7.00 3.24 -15.29
C ALA A 64 6.46 1.82 -15.48
N ALA A 65 5.36 1.65 -16.22
CA ALA A 65 4.67 0.38 -16.36
C ALA A 65 4.50 -0.34 -15.00
N ASP A 66 4.90 -1.58 -14.86
CA ASP A 66 4.69 -2.39 -13.65
C ASP A 66 5.76 -2.20 -12.54
N ALA A 67 6.78 -1.32 -12.75
CA ALA A 67 7.93 -1.18 -11.84
C ALA A 67 8.45 0.26 -11.76
N VAL A 68 8.12 0.97 -10.69
CA VAL A 68 8.65 2.33 -10.46
C VAL A 68 10.10 2.25 -9.98
N SER A 69 11.05 2.71 -10.80
CA SER A 69 12.47 2.80 -10.45
C SER A 69 12.84 4.17 -9.87
N VAL A 70 13.99 4.24 -9.22
CA VAL A 70 14.56 5.50 -8.71
C VAL A 70 14.76 6.50 -9.84
N ASP A 71 15.28 6.06 -10.99
CA ASP A 71 15.53 6.90 -12.16
C ASP A 71 14.22 7.49 -12.72
N ALA A 72 13.16 6.67 -12.82
CA ALA A 72 11.86 7.13 -13.30
C ALA A 72 11.25 8.21 -12.38
N VAL A 73 11.49 8.14 -11.07
CA VAL A 73 11.10 9.19 -10.12
C VAL A 73 11.97 10.44 -10.32
N ALA A 74 13.29 10.28 -10.48
CA ALA A 74 14.22 11.38 -10.66
C ALA A 74 13.95 12.21 -11.93
N GLU A 75 13.41 11.60 -12.98
CA GLU A 75 13.03 12.28 -14.23
C GLU A 75 11.85 13.24 -14.06
N VAL A 76 10.98 13.00 -13.05
CA VAL A 76 9.70 13.72 -12.89
C VAL A 76 9.73 14.69 -11.71
N VAL A 77 10.47 14.35 -10.63
CA VAL A 77 10.51 15.15 -9.41
C VAL A 77 11.35 16.40 -9.59
N GLY A 78 10.84 17.57 -9.14
CA GLY A 78 11.51 18.85 -9.27
C GLY A 78 11.25 19.83 -8.13
N ALA A 79 11.75 21.04 -8.27
CA ALA A 79 11.63 22.10 -7.25
C ALA A 79 10.18 22.50 -6.93
N ASN A 80 9.23 22.25 -7.82
CA ASN A 80 7.81 22.51 -7.62
C ASN A 80 7.05 21.34 -7.00
N THR A 81 7.67 20.17 -6.86
CA THR A 81 7.02 18.97 -6.31
C THR A 81 6.81 19.11 -4.80
N ALA A 82 5.56 19.08 -4.35
CA ALA A 82 5.21 19.12 -2.93
C ALA A 82 5.32 17.73 -2.29
N ALA A 83 4.81 16.71 -2.96
CA ALA A 83 4.85 15.34 -2.50
C ALA A 83 4.94 14.34 -3.65
N VAL A 84 5.61 13.22 -3.38
CA VAL A 84 5.66 12.01 -4.21
C VAL A 84 4.82 10.94 -3.52
N VAL A 85 3.86 10.34 -4.23
CA VAL A 85 2.94 9.33 -3.69
C VAL A 85 3.14 8.03 -4.45
N LEU A 86 3.60 6.98 -3.80
CA LEU A 86 3.91 5.71 -4.46
C LEU A 86 3.53 4.51 -3.60
N SER A 87 3.21 3.40 -4.25
CA SER A 87 3.08 2.10 -3.59
C SER A 87 4.47 1.45 -3.43
N HIS A 88 4.81 1.02 -2.20
CA HIS A 88 6.05 0.25 -1.96
C HIS A 88 6.02 -1.11 -2.68
N VAL A 89 4.85 -1.76 -2.70
CA VAL A 89 4.63 -2.97 -3.51
C VAL A 89 3.51 -2.70 -4.50
N ALA A 90 3.84 -2.71 -5.79
CA ALA A 90 2.89 -2.47 -6.87
C ALA A 90 1.71 -3.44 -6.82
N TYR A 91 0.47 -2.92 -6.86
CA TYR A 91 -0.73 -3.74 -6.65
C TYR A 91 -0.98 -4.74 -7.79
N ARG A 92 -0.49 -4.47 -8.99
CA ARG A 92 -0.64 -5.35 -10.15
C ARG A 92 0.53 -6.33 -10.25
N SER A 93 1.73 -5.86 -10.50
CA SER A 93 2.89 -6.72 -10.72
C SER A 93 3.46 -7.37 -9.46
N GLY A 94 3.23 -6.78 -8.29
CA GLY A 94 3.90 -7.18 -7.05
C GLY A 94 5.35 -6.70 -6.95
N TYR A 95 5.81 -5.84 -7.85
CA TYR A 95 7.16 -5.27 -7.80
C TYR A 95 7.37 -4.49 -6.49
N ILE A 96 8.52 -4.69 -5.86
CA ILE A 96 8.95 -3.96 -4.67
C ILE A 96 9.83 -2.80 -5.12
N ALA A 97 9.38 -1.57 -4.88
CA ALA A 97 10.14 -0.37 -5.19
C ALA A 97 11.27 -0.14 -4.18
N ASP A 98 12.38 0.45 -4.63
CA ASP A 98 13.46 0.92 -3.75
C ASP A 98 13.01 2.18 -2.99
N ALA A 99 12.33 1.96 -1.86
CA ALA A 99 11.80 3.04 -1.04
C ALA A 99 12.88 3.99 -0.53
N ALA A 100 14.07 3.49 -0.19
CA ALA A 100 15.17 4.32 0.29
C ALA A 100 15.72 5.23 -0.82
N GLY A 101 16.01 4.68 -1.99
CA GLY A 101 16.48 5.44 -3.14
C GLY A 101 15.47 6.49 -3.61
N ILE A 102 14.19 6.11 -3.68
CA ILE A 102 13.11 7.02 -4.06
C ILE A 102 12.94 8.15 -3.03
N THR A 103 13.01 7.84 -1.73
CA THR A 103 12.95 8.84 -0.67
C THR A 103 14.09 9.84 -0.79
N SER A 104 15.32 9.36 -1.05
CA SER A 104 16.47 10.25 -1.26
C SER A 104 16.23 11.23 -2.41
N VAL A 105 15.77 10.74 -3.56
CA VAL A 105 15.45 11.59 -4.74
C VAL A 105 14.38 12.63 -4.42
N ALA A 106 13.32 12.22 -3.72
CA ALA A 106 12.26 13.16 -3.30
C ALA A 106 12.82 14.26 -2.38
N HIS A 107 13.65 13.88 -1.40
CA HIS A 107 14.28 14.81 -0.46
C HIS A 107 15.28 15.76 -1.13
N ASP A 108 16.07 15.27 -2.09
CA ASP A 108 17.01 16.12 -2.86
C ASP A 108 16.29 17.23 -3.61
N ALA A 109 15.07 16.97 -4.06
CA ALA A 109 14.18 17.99 -4.64
C ALA A 109 13.40 18.79 -3.57
N GLY A 110 13.50 18.46 -2.29
CA GLY A 110 12.77 19.07 -1.15
C GLY A 110 11.29 18.67 -1.07
N ALA A 111 10.87 17.63 -1.79
CA ALA A 111 9.54 17.05 -1.71
C ALA A 111 9.41 16.11 -0.52
N LEU A 112 8.18 15.85 -0.07
CA LEU A 112 7.88 14.79 0.89
C LEU A 112 7.49 13.50 0.17
N ILE A 113 7.78 12.35 0.80
CA ILE A 113 7.34 11.03 0.31
C ILE A 113 6.14 10.52 1.11
N VAL A 114 5.14 9.98 0.42
CA VAL A 114 3.98 9.28 0.98
C VAL A 114 3.94 7.88 0.38
N LEU A 115 4.16 6.84 1.19
CA LEU A 115 4.14 5.44 0.72
C LEU A 115 2.82 4.75 1.04
N ASP A 116 2.24 4.05 0.06
CA ASP A 116 1.23 3.02 0.29
C ASP A 116 1.91 1.68 0.58
N LEU A 117 1.65 1.14 1.77
CA LEU A 117 2.18 -0.11 2.29
C LEU A 117 1.16 -1.26 2.26
N CYS A 118 0.01 -1.09 1.60
CA CYS A 118 -1.10 -2.05 1.62
C CYS A 118 -0.74 -3.46 1.17
N HIS A 119 0.28 -3.61 0.33
CA HIS A 119 0.77 -4.92 -0.12
C HIS A 119 2.13 -5.31 0.47
N SER A 120 2.67 -4.49 1.39
CA SER A 120 3.99 -4.69 2.01
C SER A 120 3.89 -5.22 3.43
N VAL A 121 3.10 -4.52 4.27
CA VAL A 121 3.05 -4.84 5.71
C VAL A 121 2.53 -6.25 5.96
N GLY A 122 3.19 -6.95 6.86
CA GLY A 122 2.89 -8.33 7.21
C GLY A 122 3.57 -9.39 6.33
N VAL A 123 4.22 -9.02 5.19
CA VAL A 123 4.87 -10.00 4.29
C VAL A 123 6.21 -9.55 3.72
N VAL A 124 6.47 -8.25 3.69
CA VAL A 124 7.76 -7.67 3.24
C VAL A 124 8.33 -6.87 4.41
N PRO A 125 9.64 -6.95 4.69
CA PRO A 125 10.28 -6.05 5.64
C PRO A 125 10.08 -4.58 5.25
N VAL A 126 9.74 -3.75 6.22
CA VAL A 126 9.49 -2.31 6.05
C VAL A 126 10.28 -1.55 7.12
N GLU A 127 11.22 -0.71 6.68
CA GLU A 127 12.18 0.00 7.53
C GLU A 127 12.04 1.51 7.33
N LEU A 128 10.85 2.08 7.63
CA LEU A 128 10.50 3.47 7.30
C LEU A 128 11.50 4.48 7.85
N ASP A 129 11.94 4.31 9.10
CA ASP A 129 12.92 5.21 9.74
C ASP A 129 14.29 5.13 9.06
N ALA A 130 14.75 3.91 8.74
CA ALA A 130 16.03 3.69 8.07
C ALA A 130 16.02 4.23 6.62
N TRP A 131 14.87 4.19 5.95
CA TRP A 131 14.68 4.73 4.61
C TRP A 131 14.41 6.25 4.60
N GLY A 132 14.21 6.85 5.77
CA GLY A 132 13.91 8.28 5.91
C GLY A 132 12.51 8.67 5.42
N VAL A 133 11.57 7.72 5.29
CA VAL A 133 10.22 7.96 4.78
C VAL A 133 9.47 8.95 5.67
N ASP A 134 8.81 9.93 5.07
CA ASP A 134 8.11 10.98 5.79
C ASP A 134 6.73 10.52 6.29
N LEU A 135 5.97 9.91 5.39
CA LEU A 135 4.58 9.54 5.58
C LEU A 135 4.30 8.17 4.95
N ALA A 136 3.47 7.37 5.59
CA ALA A 136 2.98 6.15 4.96
C ALA A 136 1.56 5.79 5.42
N VAL A 137 0.84 5.04 4.59
CA VAL A 137 -0.45 4.45 4.91
C VAL A 137 -0.44 2.97 4.61
N GLY A 138 -1.34 2.22 5.23
CA GLY A 138 -1.57 0.84 4.87
C GLY A 138 -2.90 0.32 5.41
N CYS A 139 -3.37 -0.78 4.85
CA CYS A 139 -4.55 -1.47 5.35
C CYS A 139 -4.15 -2.66 6.23
N THR A 140 -5.02 -3.02 7.16
CA THR A 140 -4.77 -4.16 8.05
C THR A 140 -5.52 -5.43 7.63
N TYR A 141 -6.46 -5.32 6.68
CA TYR A 141 -7.28 -6.46 6.25
C TYR A 141 -6.63 -7.40 5.22
N LYS A 142 -5.51 -6.97 4.58
CA LYS A 142 -4.76 -7.82 3.62
C LYS A 142 -3.81 -8.77 4.36
N TYR A 143 -2.50 -8.57 4.25
CA TYR A 143 -1.49 -9.49 4.81
C TYR A 143 -1.30 -9.40 6.33
N LEU A 144 -1.83 -8.36 6.97
CA LEU A 144 -2.00 -8.36 8.43
C LEU A 144 -3.21 -9.17 8.88
N ASN A 145 -4.01 -9.70 7.96
CA ASN A 145 -5.12 -10.63 8.17
C ASN A 145 -6.21 -10.15 9.17
N GLY A 146 -6.36 -8.84 9.37
CA GLY A 146 -7.37 -8.29 10.27
C GLY A 146 -8.82 -8.48 9.78
N GLY A 147 -9.01 -8.96 8.56
CA GLY A 147 -10.31 -9.28 7.97
C GLY A 147 -11.08 -8.05 7.47
N PRO A 148 -12.24 -8.28 6.83
CA PRO A 148 -13.09 -7.20 6.31
C PRO A 148 -13.54 -6.24 7.41
N GLY A 149 -13.41 -4.92 7.16
CA GLY A 149 -13.77 -3.89 8.13
C GLY A 149 -12.66 -3.55 9.13
N ALA A 150 -11.51 -4.23 9.10
CA ALA A 150 -10.36 -3.83 9.89
C ALA A 150 -9.86 -2.44 9.46
N PRO A 151 -9.44 -1.58 10.41
CA PRO A 151 -9.03 -0.21 10.14
C PRO A 151 -7.73 -0.14 9.35
N ALA A 152 -7.47 1.03 8.77
CA ALA A 152 -6.18 1.36 8.22
C ALA A 152 -5.23 1.89 9.30
N PHE A 153 -3.95 2.08 8.94
CA PHE A 153 -2.97 2.78 9.77
C PHE A 153 -2.28 3.87 8.95
N ALA A 154 -1.78 4.88 9.67
CA ALA A 154 -0.92 5.91 9.12
C ALA A 154 0.37 6.02 9.94
N TYR A 155 1.48 6.23 9.25
CA TYR A 155 2.78 6.57 9.80
C TYR A 155 3.10 8.03 9.48
N VAL A 156 3.61 8.75 10.46
CA VAL A 156 4.15 10.11 10.32
C VAL A 156 5.46 10.17 11.07
N ARG A 157 6.55 10.46 10.36
CA ARG A 157 7.89 10.57 10.96
C ARG A 157 7.89 11.56 12.12
N ALA A 158 8.54 11.19 13.22
CA ALA A 158 8.42 11.88 14.50
C ALA A 158 8.75 13.38 14.44
N ASP A 159 9.81 13.75 13.72
CA ASP A 159 10.26 15.13 13.55
C ASP A 159 9.29 16.01 12.74
N LEU A 160 8.45 15.41 11.91
CA LEU A 160 7.45 16.11 11.09
C LEU A 160 6.10 16.30 11.80
N GLN A 161 5.81 15.58 12.87
CA GLN A 161 4.50 15.63 13.54
C GLN A 161 4.17 17.02 14.08
N GLY A 162 5.17 17.80 14.44
CA GLY A 162 5.00 19.18 14.88
C GLY A 162 4.68 20.19 13.75
N GLU A 163 5.13 19.89 12.53
CA GLU A 163 4.99 20.74 11.34
C GLU A 163 3.70 20.40 10.56
N LEU A 164 3.44 19.13 10.35
CA LEU A 164 2.34 18.64 9.52
C LEU A 164 0.97 18.85 10.18
N ARG A 165 -0.01 19.25 9.38
CA ARG A 165 -1.41 19.45 9.81
C ARG A 165 -2.35 18.77 8.83
N GLN A 166 -3.07 17.77 9.32
CA GLN A 166 -4.09 17.08 8.54
C GLN A 166 -5.41 17.90 8.52
N PRO A 167 -6.21 17.83 7.44
CA PRO A 167 -7.34 18.74 7.24
C PRO A 167 -8.63 18.34 7.99
N ILE A 168 -8.79 17.09 8.41
CA ILE A 168 -10.03 16.60 9.04
C ILE A 168 -9.95 16.79 10.56
N GLN A 169 -10.34 17.99 11.00
CA GLN A 169 -10.32 18.39 12.40
C GLN A 169 -11.43 17.65 13.17
N GLY A 170 -11.07 16.56 13.86
CA GLY A 170 -12.00 15.75 14.63
C GLY A 170 -11.70 15.81 16.13
N TRP A 171 -12.70 15.49 16.95
CA TRP A 171 -12.63 15.67 18.40
C TRP A 171 -11.54 14.83 19.10
N ILE A 172 -11.25 13.60 18.59
CA ILE A 172 -10.17 12.74 19.16
C ILE A 172 -8.79 13.31 18.88
N GLY A 173 -8.62 13.98 17.73
CA GLY A 173 -7.37 14.67 17.35
C GLY A 173 -7.16 16.00 18.04
N SER A 174 -8.11 16.48 18.85
CA SER A 174 -7.99 17.70 19.64
C SER A 174 -7.06 17.51 20.85
N ALA A 175 -6.38 18.58 21.24
CA ALA A 175 -5.58 18.61 22.48
C ALA A 175 -6.45 18.36 23.71
N THR A 176 -7.68 18.87 23.70
CA THR A 176 -8.64 18.81 24.82
C THR A 176 -9.99 18.23 24.36
N PRO A 177 -10.05 16.93 24.01
CA PRO A 177 -11.22 16.33 23.37
C PRO A 177 -12.51 16.36 24.20
N PHE A 178 -12.41 16.44 25.52
CA PHE A 178 -13.56 16.42 26.44
C PHE A 178 -14.02 17.79 26.95
N GLU A 179 -13.27 18.86 26.64
CA GLU A 179 -13.69 20.22 27.03
C GLU A 179 -14.85 20.75 26.17
N MET A 180 -15.06 20.20 24.98
CA MET A 180 -16.15 20.56 24.05
C MET A 180 -16.23 22.07 23.78
N GLY A 181 -15.10 22.79 23.92
CA GLY A 181 -14.98 24.22 23.69
C GLY A 181 -14.99 24.60 22.21
N GLN A 182 -15.02 25.89 21.92
CA GLN A 182 -14.91 26.43 20.56
C GLN A 182 -13.44 26.52 20.13
N GLY A 183 -13.21 26.35 18.82
CA GLY A 183 -11.87 26.36 18.23
C GLY A 183 -11.19 25.01 18.33
N TYR A 184 -10.41 24.69 17.29
CA TYR A 184 -9.67 23.43 17.24
C TYR A 184 -8.19 23.67 17.53
N GLN A 185 -7.68 22.97 18.50
CA GLN A 185 -6.26 22.88 18.83
C GLN A 185 -5.83 21.43 18.58
N PRO A 186 -4.93 21.15 17.60
CA PRO A 186 -4.47 19.78 17.36
C PRO A 186 -3.69 19.25 18.57
N ALA A 187 -3.90 17.98 18.89
CA ALA A 187 -3.07 17.29 19.87
C ALA A 187 -1.61 17.23 19.40
N ALA A 188 -0.68 17.20 20.33
CA ALA A 188 0.73 17.01 20.05
C ALA A 188 1.00 15.59 19.52
N GLY A 189 1.99 15.47 18.66
CA GLY A 189 2.44 14.20 18.12
C GLY A 189 1.42 13.53 17.20
N ILE A 190 1.54 12.22 17.06
CA ILE A 190 0.71 11.40 16.15
C ILE A 190 -0.79 11.47 16.46
N ARG A 191 -1.19 11.80 17.70
CA ARG A 191 -2.59 11.99 18.05
C ARG A 191 -3.30 13.07 17.24
N GLY A 192 -2.59 14.11 16.80
CA GLY A 192 -3.13 15.15 15.92
C GLY A 192 -3.63 14.63 14.57
N PHE A 193 -3.25 13.41 14.19
CA PHE A 193 -3.69 12.75 12.96
C PHE A 193 -4.96 11.90 13.13
N LEU A 194 -5.45 11.72 14.36
CA LEU A 194 -6.75 11.12 14.62
C LEU A 194 -7.88 12.11 14.30
N SER A 195 -9.07 11.61 14.02
CA SER A 195 -10.26 12.43 13.77
C SER A 195 -11.43 12.01 14.66
N GLY A 196 -12.12 10.94 14.30
CA GLY A 196 -13.27 10.44 15.02
C GLY A 196 -12.94 9.33 16.03
N THR A 197 -13.98 8.75 16.60
CA THR A 197 -13.87 7.58 17.48
C THR A 197 -13.24 6.42 16.72
N PRO A 198 -12.20 5.76 17.27
CA PRO A 198 -11.55 4.65 16.58
C PRO A 198 -12.49 3.44 16.44
N PRO A 199 -12.34 2.61 15.40
CA PRO A 199 -13.17 1.41 15.16
C PRO A 199 -12.72 0.25 16.05
N ILE A 200 -13.08 0.29 17.34
CA ILE A 200 -12.63 -0.63 18.39
C ILE A 200 -12.81 -2.10 17.98
N VAL A 201 -13.99 -2.47 17.45
CA VAL A 201 -14.27 -3.87 17.08
C VAL A 201 -13.31 -4.37 15.98
N GLY A 202 -13.05 -3.55 14.96
CA GLY A 202 -12.08 -3.90 13.91
C GLY A 202 -10.63 -3.99 14.42
N MET A 203 -10.29 -3.16 15.43
CA MET A 203 -8.97 -3.22 16.08
C MET A 203 -8.79 -4.49 16.91
N LEU A 204 -9.83 -4.95 17.60
CA LEU A 204 -9.78 -6.20 18.39
C LEU A 204 -9.54 -7.42 17.48
N ALA A 205 -10.25 -7.51 16.35
CA ALA A 205 -10.05 -8.61 15.40
C ALA A 205 -8.61 -8.65 14.83
N MET A 206 -7.95 -7.51 14.73
CA MET A 206 -6.58 -7.40 14.23
C MET A 206 -5.52 -7.85 15.26
N GLN A 207 -5.80 -7.71 16.57
CA GLN A 207 -4.82 -7.99 17.63
C GLN A 207 -4.30 -9.43 17.59
N ASP A 208 -5.18 -10.42 17.44
CA ASP A 208 -4.80 -11.83 17.42
C ASP A 208 -3.89 -12.15 16.23
N MET A 209 -4.15 -11.53 15.09
CA MET A 209 -3.35 -11.74 13.89
C MET A 209 -1.99 -11.07 13.96
N ILE A 210 -1.89 -9.89 14.59
CA ILE A 210 -0.60 -9.24 14.86
C ILE A 210 0.21 -10.09 15.83
N ALA A 211 -0.40 -10.57 16.92
CA ALA A 211 0.26 -11.46 17.86
C ALA A 211 0.75 -12.77 17.21
N LEU A 212 -0.02 -13.33 16.25
CA LEU A 212 0.41 -14.48 15.47
C LEU A 212 1.64 -14.14 14.61
N ILE A 213 1.63 -13.00 13.89
CA ILE A 213 2.76 -12.56 13.07
C ILE A 213 4.01 -12.35 13.96
N GLU A 214 3.85 -11.73 15.12
CA GLU A 214 4.95 -11.55 16.08
C GLU A 214 5.51 -12.88 16.58
N SER A 215 4.64 -13.86 16.87
CA SER A 215 5.07 -15.18 17.37
C SER A 215 5.81 -16.01 16.31
N VAL A 216 5.40 -15.90 15.04
CA VAL A 216 6.05 -16.56 13.89
C VAL A 216 7.32 -15.84 13.48
N GLY A 217 7.31 -14.53 13.56
CA GLY A 217 8.36 -13.63 13.11
C GLY A 217 8.31 -13.33 11.61
N LEU A 218 8.45 -12.05 11.27
CA LEU A 218 8.40 -11.58 9.88
C LEU A 218 9.39 -12.27 8.93
N PRO A 219 10.62 -12.65 9.35
CA PRO A 219 11.53 -13.40 8.48
C PRO A 219 10.96 -14.75 8.03
N ALA A 220 10.29 -15.49 8.91
CA ALA A 220 9.68 -16.77 8.56
C ALA A 220 8.45 -16.59 7.65
N VAL A 221 7.64 -15.57 7.92
CA VAL A 221 6.51 -15.18 7.05
C VAL A 221 7.02 -14.81 5.65
N ARG A 222 8.08 -14.00 5.56
CA ARG A 222 8.70 -13.63 4.28
C ARG A 222 9.27 -14.83 3.54
N ALA A 223 9.97 -15.71 4.23
CA ALA A 223 10.52 -16.93 3.62
C ALA A 223 9.42 -17.80 3.00
N LYS A 224 8.29 -17.98 3.68
CA LYS A 224 7.14 -18.71 3.13
C LYS A 224 6.48 -17.96 1.97
N SER A 225 6.38 -16.63 2.02
CA SER A 225 5.89 -15.79 0.91
C SER A 225 6.73 -16.02 -0.36
N VAL A 226 8.05 -15.99 -0.24
CA VAL A 226 8.98 -16.27 -1.34
C VAL A 226 8.79 -17.69 -1.87
N ALA A 227 8.69 -18.69 -0.99
CA ALA A 227 8.50 -20.08 -1.38
C ALA A 227 7.18 -20.28 -2.12
N LEU A 228 6.05 -19.73 -1.63
CA LEU A 228 4.73 -19.82 -2.28
C LEU A 228 4.73 -19.13 -3.66
N THR A 229 5.28 -17.93 -3.77
CA THR A 229 5.33 -17.22 -5.04
C THR A 229 6.27 -17.90 -6.05
N THR A 230 7.40 -18.47 -5.60
CA THR A 230 8.30 -19.25 -6.46
C THR A 230 7.62 -20.52 -6.97
N PHE A 231 6.92 -21.23 -6.10
CA PHE A 231 6.16 -22.42 -6.45
C PHE A 231 5.05 -22.11 -7.45
N ALA A 232 4.28 -21.04 -7.20
CA ALA A 232 3.22 -20.59 -8.10
C ALA A 232 3.75 -20.21 -9.49
N ILE A 233 4.91 -19.53 -9.56
CA ILE A 233 5.55 -19.17 -10.84
C ILE A 233 5.97 -20.44 -11.59
N GLY A 234 6.62 -21.41 -10.93
CA GLY A 234 7.02 -22.67 -11.55
C GLY A 234 5.83 -23.45 -12.09
N LEU A 235 4.76 -23.61 -11.31
CA LEU A 235 3.53 -24.25 -11.78
C LEU A 235 2.89 -23.50 -12.96
N SER A 236 2.94 -22.16 -12.95
CA SER A 236 2.39 -21.37 -14.05
C SER A 236 3.21 -21.54 -15.34
N ASP A 237 4.53 -21.63 -15.24
CA ASP A 237 5.39 -21.93 -16.40
C ASP A 237 5.08 -23.29 -17.03
N ASP A 238 4.79 -24.29 -16.19
CA ASP A 238 4.49 -25.66 -16.66
C ASP A 238 3.07 -25.81 -17.21
N LEU A 239 2.06 -25.23 -16.53
CA LEU A 239 0.64 -25.49 -16.80
C LEU A 239 -0.05 -24.40 -17.62
N LEU A 240 0.53 -23.21 -17.72
CA LEU A 240 -0.05 -22.02 -18.38
C LEU A 240 0.97 -21.39 -19.36
N PRO A 241 1.49 -22.16 -20.33
CA PRO A 241 2.61 -21.72 -21.19
C PRO A 241 2.27 -20.47 -22.04
N ASP A 242 0.98 -20.22 -22.31
CA ASP A 242 0.52 -19.08 -23.10
C ASP A 242 0.28 -17.81 -22.23
N ALA A 243 0.38 -17.92 -20.89
CA ALA A 243 0.25 -16.79 -20.00
C ALA A 243 1.60 -16.10 -19.78
N VAL A 244 1.59 -14.77 -19.75
CA VAL A 244 2.79 -13.96 -19.52
C VAL A 244 2.88 -13.56 -18.05
N LEU A 245 3.98 -13.87 -17.39
CA LEU A 245 4.22 -13.45 -16.02
C LEU A 245 4.53 -11.95 -15.97
N ALA A 246 3.65 -11.17 -15.33
CA ALA A 246 3.85 -9.73 -15.09
C ALA A 246 4.64 -9.45 -13.79
N THR A 247 4.75 -10.44 -12.92
CA THR A 247 5.48 -10.32 -11.64
C THR A 247 6.97 -10.58 -11.82
N PRO A 248 7.87 -9.85 -11.14
CA PRO A 248 9.29 -10.11 -11.18
C PRO A 248 9.64 -11.54 -10.74
N ARG A 249 10.52 -12.21 -11.52
CA ARG A 249 11.01 -13.55 -11.17
C ARG A 249 11.96 -13.53 -9.97
N ASP A 250 12.70 -12.44 -9.81
CA ASP A 250 13.60 -12.26 -8.66
C ASP A 250 12.78 -12.13 -7.37
N PRO A 251 12.97 -13.05 -6.38
CA PRO A 251 12.27 -12.97 -5.10
C PRO A 251 12.60 -11.71 -4.28
N ALA A 252 13.73 -11.06 -4.52
CA ALA A 252 14.06 -9.81 -3.86
C ALA A 252 13.18 -8.64 -4.35
N LEU A 253 12.67 -8.73 -5.57
CA LEU A 253 11.91 -7.68 -6.24
C LEU A 253 10.39 -7.93 -6.26
N ARG A 254 9.87 -8.98 -5.61
CA ARG A 254 8.42 -9.27 -5.60
C ARG A 254 7.84 -9.41 -4.21
N GLY A 255 6.60 -8.95 -4.07
CA GLY A 255 5.77 -9.12 -2.87
C GLY A 255 5.22 -10.54 -2.71
N SER A 256 4.00 -10.67 -2.17
CA SER A 256 3.35 -11.96 -1.85
C SER A 256 2.15 -12.28 -2.75
N HIS A 257 2.13 -11.75 -3.95
CA HIS A 257 1.19 -12.13 -5.01
C HIS A 257 1.92 -12.26 -6.33
N ILE A 258 1.32 -12.98 -7.27
CA ILE A 258 1.76 -13.03 -8.66
C ILE A 258 0.62 -12.60 -9.57
N THR A 259 0.95 -12.02 -10.70
CA THR A 259 0.01 -11.68 -11.77
C THR A 259 0.47 -12.31 -13.07
N LEU A 260 -0.45 -12.99 -13.71
CA LEU A 260 -0.30 -13.59 -15.03
C LEU A 260 -1.20 -12.84 -16.00
N ASP A 261 -0.72 -12.54 -17.18
CA ASP A 261 -1.49 -11.89 -18.25
C ASP A 261 -1.90 -12.90 -19.32
N HIS A 262 -3.20 -12.92 -19.65
CA HIS A 262 -3.73 -13.68 -20.77
C HIS A 262 -5.05 -13.08 -21.25
N PRO A 263 -5.32 -12.98 -22.57
CA PRO A 263 -6.53 -12.33 -23.11
C PRO A 263 -7.85 -12.87 -22.57
N ARG A 264 -7.89 -14.18 -22.27
CA ARG A 264 -9.10 -14.87 -21.79
C ARG A 264 -9.34 -14.79 -20.28
N PHE A 265 -8.44 -14.26 -19.47
CA PHE A 265 -8.58 -14.30 -18.02
C PHE A 265 -9.82 -13.57 -17.48
N ALA A 266 -10.25 -12.47 -18.13
CA ALA A 266 -11.45 -11.78 -17.71
C ALA A 266 -12.70 -12.66 -17.74
N GLU A 267 -12.83 -13.55 -18.75
CA GLU A 267 -13.99 -14.46 -18.90
C GLU A 267 -13.92 -15.67 -17.95
N LEU A 268 -12.71 -16.02 -17.46
CA LEU A 268 -12.52 -17.18 -16.60
C LEU A 268 -12.91 -16.92 -15.14
N VAL A 269 -12.78 -15.68 -14.66
CA VAL A 269 -12.98 -15.35 -13.25
C VAL A 269 -14.31 -15.84 -12.69
N PRO A 270 -15.49 -15.64 -13.32
CA PRO A 270 -16.75 -16.16 -12.78
C PRO A 270 -16.79 -17.70 -12.70
N ARG A 271 -16.15 -18.40 -13.65
CA ARG A 271 -16.07 -19.87 -13.66
C ARG A 271 -15.17 -20.39 -12.55
N LEU A 272 -14.04 -19.73 -12.33
CA LEU A 272 -13.13 -20.05 -11.23
C LEU A 272 -13.81 -19.83 -9.87
N TRP A 273 -14.53 -18.74 -9.70
CA TRP A 273 -15.28 -18.48 -8.47
C TRP A 273 -16.34 -19.54 -8.20
N ALA A 274 -17.05 -20.01 -9.22
CA ALA A 274 -18.00 -21.10 -9.07
C ALA A 274 -17.36 -22.43 -8.62
N ARG A 275 -16.03 -22.57 -8.83
CA ARG A 275 -15.21 -23.70 -8.38
C ARG A 275 -14.54 -23.50 -7.03
N GLY A 276 -14.78 -22.33 -6.37
CA GLY A 276 -14.13 -21.98 -5.10
C GLY A 276 -12.69 -21.47 -5.26
N VAL A 277 -12.21 -21.20 -6.48
CA VAL A 277 -10.93 -20.56 -6.76
C VAL A 277 -11.17 -19.08 -6.97
N ILE A 278 -10.64 -18.24 -6.08
CA ILE A 278 -11.02 -16.81 -5.97
C ILE A 278 -9.83 -15.90 -6.31
N PRO A 279 -9.32 -15.89 -7.56
CA PRO A 279 -8.39 -14.86 -8.01
C PRO A 279 -9.12 -13.55 -8.28
N ASP A 280 -8.37 -12.47 -8.44
CA ASP A 280 -8.95 -11.24 -8.93
C ASP A 280 -8.41 -10.84 -10.33
N PHE A 281 -9.25 -10.14 -11.10
CA PHE A 281 -8.87 -9.65 -12.42
C PHE A 281 -8.32 -8.23 -12.34
N ARG A 282 -7.17 -8.00 -12.96
CA ARG A 282 -6.53 -6.68 -13.07
C ARG A 282 -6.37 -6.32 -14.54
N ARG A 283 -7.04 -5.24 -14.96
CA ARG A 283 -6.97 -4.76 -16.34
C ARG A 283 -5.51 -4.49 -16.76
N PRO A 284 -5.14 -4.68 -18.05
CA PRO A 284 -6.07 -5.09 -19.13
C PRO A 284 -6.32 -6.60 -19.20
N SER A 285 -5.39 -7.46 -18.73
CA SER A 285 -5.38 -8.91 -18.96
C SER A 285 -4.92 -9.75 -17.76
N GLY A 286 -4.69 -9.10 -16.60
CA GLY A 286 -4.06 -9.72 -15.44
C GLY A 286 -5.00 -10.56 -14.60
N LEU A 287 -4.63 -11.81 -14.32
CA LEU A 287 -5.18 -12.63 -13.26
C LEU A 287 -4.20 -12.62 -12.09
N ARG A 288 -4.60 -11.99 -10.97
CA ARG A 288 -3.76 -11.86 -9.80
C ARG A 288 -4.09 -12.92 -8.75
N LEU A 289 -3.06 -13.62 -8.28
CA LEU A 289 -3.12 -14.64 -7.24
C LEU A 289 -2.47 -14.10 -5.97
N GLY A 290 -3.29 -13.77 -4.97
CA GLY A 290 -2.83 -13.33 -3.65
C GLY A 290 -2.45 -14.55 -2.80
N LEU A 291 -1.20 -14.60 -2.34
CA LEU A 291 -0.65 -15.75 -1.60
C LEU A 291 -0.28 -15.33 -0.17
N SER A 292 -1.28 -15.31 0.73
CA SER A 292 -1.05 -14.97 2.13
C SER A 292 -0.27 -16.09 2.83
N PRO A 293 0.95 -15.84 3.34
CA PRO A 293 1.77 -16.89 3.93
C PRO A 293 1.16 -17.57 5.17
N LEU A 294 0.32 -16.86 5.92
CA LEU A 294 -0.29 -17.40 7.13
C LEU A 294 -1.50 -18.29 6.85
N SER A 295 -2.17 -18.11 5.70
CA SER A 295 -3.43 -18.81 5.40
C SER A 295 -3.40 -19.65 4.13
N THR A 296 -2.39 -19.50 3.25
CA THR A 296 -2.29 -20.23 1.98
C THR A 296 -1.30 -21.40 2.11
N SER A 297 -1.72 -22.59 1.68
CA SER A 297 -0.88 -23.79 1.56
C SER A 297 -0.38 -23.98 0.13
N PHE A 298 0.68 -24.80 -0.04
CA PHE A 298 1.17 -25.18 -1.37
C PHE A 298 0.14 -26.01 -2.16
N ALA A 299 -0.62 -26.86 -1.48
CA ALA A 299 -1.69 -27.65 -2.12
C ALA A 299 -2.81 -26.75 -2.67
N GLU A 300 -3.19 -25.68 -1.98
CA GLU A 300 -4.17 -24.71 -2.50
C GLU A 300 -3.64 -23.95 -3.71
N VAL A 301 -2.34 -23.60 -3.72
CA VAL A 301 -1.71 -22.97 -4.89
C VAL A 301 -1.73 -23.90 -6.09
N GLU A 302 -1.35 -25.19 -5.91
CA GLU A 302 -1.37 -26.20 -6.96
C GLU A 302 -2.79 -26.41 -7.51
N ALA A 303 -3.77 -26.62 -6.63
CA ALA A 303 -5.16 -26.80 -7.03
C ALA A 303 -5.72 -25.57 -7.76
N GLY A 304 -5.37 -24.38 -7.31
CA GLY A 304 -5.79 -23.13 -7.92
C GLY A 304 -5.23 -22.94 -9.35
N ILE A 305 -3.93 -23.19 -9.57
CA ILE A 305 -3.30 -23.07 -10.88
C ILE A 305 -3.77 -24.18 -11.83
N ALA A 306 -3.93 -25.42 -11.34
CA ALA A 306 -4.52 -26.50 -12.12
C ALA A 306 -5.95 -26.16 -12.60
N ALA A 307 -6.77 -25.59 -11.73
CA ALA A 307 -8.12 -25.16 -12.10
C ALA A 307 -8.10 -24.04 -13.18
N ILE A 308 -7.14 -23.12 -13.13
CA ILE A 308 -6.97 -22.09 -14.19
C ILE A 308 -6.61 -22.76 -15.51
N ALA A 309 -5.67 -23.72 -15.52
CA ALA A 309 -5.28 -24.46 -16.71
C ALA A 309 -6.46 -25.23 -17.34
N GLU A 310 -7.24 -25.93 -16.53
CA GLU A 310 -8.43 -26.62 -17.00
C GLU A 310 -9.48 -25.70 -17.61
N GLU A 311 -9.70 -24.50 -17.04
CA GLU A 311 -10.65 -23.53 -17.60
C GLU A 311 -10.11 -22.86 -18.89
N LEU A 312 -8.80 -22.68 -19.03
CA LEU A 312 -8.20 -22.20 -20.28
C LEU A 312 -8.31 -23.23 -21.43
N ALA A 313 -8.22 -24.52 -21.11
CA ALA A 313 -8.30 -25.61 -22.10
C ALA A 313 -9.72 -25.82 -22.65
N ARG A 314 -10.77 -25.25 -22.04
CA ARG A 314 -12.15 -25.27 -22.48
C ARG A 314 -12.46 -24.14 -23.49
#